data_0643ed64c733866dc27e3239977c5422
#
_entry.id   0643ed64c733866dc27e3239977c5422
#
_cell.length_a   1.000
_cell.length_b   1.000
_cell.length_c   1.000
_cell.angle_alpha   90.00
_cell.angle_beta   90.00
_cell.angle_gamma   90.00
#
_symmetry.space_group_name_H-M   'P 1'
#
loop_
_entity.id
_entity.type
_entity.pdbx_description
1 polymer ?
#
loop_
_entity_poly.entity_id
_entity_poly.type
_entity_poly.pdbx_seq_one_letter_code
_entity_poly.pdbx_strand_id
1 'polypeptide(L)'
;DGKLSRGLGDVYKRQSPATSIKFAGLPWEMGLTEAHQVLAMNNLRDRITLRTDGGLRTGRDIVMAAMMGAEEFGIGTAALIAMGCIMVRQCQSNTCPVGVCTQDEALREKFTGNAEKVVNLITFYAQEVREILANIGARSLDEIIGRADLLGQVSRGSDHLDDLDLNPLLITVDGAEKILYDRSRSRNEVPDTLDKEIVRDAARFLKDGEKM
;
A
#
# COMPACT_ATOMS: atom_id res chain seq x y z
N ASP A 1 -6.22 -0.94 28.46
CA ASP A 1 -5.58 -1.97 27.63
C ASP A 1 -5.27 -1.52 26.20
N GLY A 2 -6.09 -0.68 25.60
CA GLY A 2 -5.81 -0.14 24.27
C GLY A 2 -4.55 0.69 24.15
N LYS A 3 -3.97 1.15 25.25
CA LYS A 3 -2.76 1.98 25.25
C LYS A 3 -1.46 1.19 25.18
N LEU A 4 -1.46 -0.06 25.55
CA LEU A 4 -0.28 -0.94 25.55
C LEU A 4 -0.23 -1.90 24.36
N SER A 5 -1.27 -1.94 23.56
CA SER A 5 -1.34 -2.79 22.37
C SER A 5 -0.59 -2.22 21.15
N ARG A 6 0.35 -1.33 21.39
CA ARG A 6 1.17 -0.73 20.34
C ARG A 6 2.31 -1.62 20.01
N GLY A 7 2.39 -2.45 19.27
CA GLY A 7 3.41 -3.41 18.94
C GLY A 7 2.77 -4.62 18.27
N LEU A 8 3.07 -5.80 18.75
CA LEU A 8 2.51 -7.03 18.19
C LEU A 8 0.97 -7.06 18.21
N GLY A 9 0.34 -6.43 19.22
CA GLY A 9 -1.11 -6.29 19.30
C GLY A 9 -1.74 -5.49 18.18
N ASP A 10 -1.04 -4.53 17.61
CA ASP A 10 -1.56 -3.69 16.54
C ASP A 10 -1.63 -4.41 15.18
N VAL A 11 -0.96 -5.51 15.01
CA VAL A 11 -0.96 -6.27 13.75
C VAL A 11 -2.39 -6.71 13.38
N TYR A 12 -3.18 -7.14 14.34
CA TYR A 12 -4.57 -7.54 14.11
C TYR A 12 -5.58 -6.41 14.30
N LYS A 13 -5.19 -5.30 14.92
CA LYS A 13 -6.05 -4.13 15.17
C LYS A 13 -5.85 -2.98 14.18
N ARG A 14 -4.99 -3.13 13.19
CA ARG A 14 -4.65 -2.06 12.24
C ARG A 14 -5.79 -1.62 11.32
N GLN A 15 -6.87 -2.34 11.30
CA GLN A 15 -8.02 -1.96 10.47
C GLN A 15 -8.83 -0.88 11.18
N SER A 16 -8.91 0.28 10.54
CA SER A 16 -9.64 1.43 11.07
C SER A 16 -11.15 1.18 11.10
N PRO A 17 -11.88 1.81 12.04
CA PRO A 17 -13.34 1.82 12.03
C PRO A 17 -13.87 2.48 10.74
N ALA A 18 -15.12 2.14 10.38
CA ALA A 18 -15.74 2.63 9.15
C ALA A 18 -15.79 4.16 9.04
N THR A 19 -15.90 4.85 10.16
CA THR A 19 -15.86 6.32 10.23
C THR A 19 -14.52 6.88 9.78
N SER A 20 -13.42 6.32 10.26
CA SER A 20 -12.07 6.75 9.84
C SER A 20 -11.81 6.46 8.37
N ILE A 21 -12.26 5.30 7.86
CA ILE A 21 -12.11 4.93 6.45
C ILE A 21 -12.86 5.91 5.53
N LYS A 22 -14.01 6.42 5.99
CA LYS A 22 -14.84 7.32 5.18
C LYS A 22 -14.43 8.78 5.23
N PHE A 23 -13.87 9.22 6.35
CA PHE A 23 -13.74 10.65 6.64
C PHE A 23 -12.31 11.09 7.00
N ALA A 24 -11.36 10.19 7.14
CA ALA A 24 -9.98 10.53 7.40
C ALA A 24 -9.11 10.33 6.17
N GLY A 25 -8.35 11.36 5.81
CA GLY A 25 -7.42 11.35 4.69
C GLY A 25 -8.06 11.66 3.34
N LEU A 26 -7.20 11.73 2.34
CA LEU A 26 -7.55 11.95 0.93
C LEU A 26 -7.52 10.61 0.16
N PRO A 27 -8.13 10.55 -1.03
CA PRO A 27 -7.92 9.42 -1.94
C PRO A 27 -6.44 9.19 -2.22
N TRP A 28 -6.04 7.92 -2.30
CA TRP A 28 -4.63 7.56 -2.54
C TRP A 28 -4.10 8.09 -3.88
N GLU A 29 -4.96 8.26 -4.86
CA GLU A 29 -4.65 8.78 -6.18
C GLU A 29 -4.03 10.18 -6.08
N MET A 30 -4.59 11.04 -5.25
CA MET A 30 -4.06 12.40 -5.03
C MET A 30 -2.69 12.35 -4.38
N GLY A 31 -2.57 11.65 -3.26
CA GLY A 31 -1.30 11.60 -2.50
C GLY A 31 -0.17 10.93 -3.28
N LEU A 32 -0.47 9.87 -4.04
CA LEU A 32 0.51 9.18 -4.86
C LEU A 32 1.04 10.08 -5.98
N THR A 33 0.13 10.70 -6.73
CA THR A 33 0.50 11.55 -7.86
C THR A 33 1.29 12.76 -7.39
N GLU A 34 0.84 13.43 -6.34
CA GLU A 34 1.53 14.58 -5.75
C GLU A 34 2.94 14.20 -5.30
N ALA A 35 3.09 13.08 -4.59
CA ALA A 35 4.40 12.58 -4.17
C ALA A 35 5.30 12.26 -5.37
N HIS A 36 4.77 11.59 -6.39
CA HIS A 36 5.51 11.26 -7.60
C HIS A 36 5.99 12.51 -8.33
N GLN A 37 5.09 13.47 -8.56
CA GLN A 37 5.40 14.73 -9.25
C GLN A 37 6.46 15.53 -8.50
N VAL A 38 6.31 15.73 -7.19
CA VAL A 38 7.26 16.50 -6.38
C VAL A 38 8.64 15.82 -6.36
N LEU A 39 8.70 14.52 -6.21
CA LEU A 39 9.97 13.79 -6.24
C LEU A 39 10.64 13.86 -7.62
N ALA A 40 9.87 13.74 -8.70
CA ALA A 40 10.36 13.87 -10.06
C ALA A 40 10.89 15.26 -10.35
N MET A 41 10.15 16.31 -10.01
CA MET A 41 10.57 17.72 -10.17
C MET A 41 11.88 18.05 -9.46
N ASN A 42 12.17 17.38 -8.37
CA ASN A 42 13.38 17.58 -7.58
C ASN A 42 14.51 16.58 -7.87
N ASN A 43 14.37 15.73 -8.88
CA ASN A 43 15.31 14.62 -9.20
C ASN A 43 15.61 13.71 -8.00
N LEU A 44 14.57 13.45 -7.19
CA LEU A 44 14.65 12.57 -6.02
C LEU A 44 13.89 11.25 -6.24
N ARG A 45 13.21 11.10 -7.37
CA ARG A 45 12.31 9.97 -7.62
C ARG A 45 13.03 8.63 -7.65
N ASP A 46 14.24 8.60 -8.15
CA ASP A 46 15.10 7.41 -8.23
C ASP A 46 15.69 6.97 -6.88
N ARG A 47 15.52 7.78 -5.83
CA ARG A 47 16.10 7.51 -4.50
C ARG A 47 15.20 6.69 -3.61
N ILE A 48 13.92 6.59 -3.91
CA ILE A 48 12.92 5.87 -3.10
C ILE A 48 11.98 5.05 -3.99
N THR A 49 11.50 3.94 -3.45
CA THR A 49 10.40 3.17 -4.04
C THR A 49 9.08 3.75 -3.56
N LEU A 50 8.22 4.17 -4.48
CA LEU A 50 6.86 4.59 -4.14
C LEU A 50 5.94 3.39 -4.00
N ARG A 51 5.30 3.31 -2.84
CA ARG A 51 4.27 2.31 -2.56
C ARG A 51 2.93 2.99 -2.34
N THR A 52 1.87 2.43 -2.91
CA THR A 52 0.50 2.84 -2.63
C THR A 52 -0.31 1.73 -1.99
N ASP A 53 -1.24 2.11 -1.14
CA ASP A 53 -2.25 1.27 -0.51
C ASP A 53 -3.54 2.10 -0.42
N GLY A 54 -4.69 1.49 -0.55
CA GLY A 54 -5.94 2.24 -0.45
C GLY A 54 -7.10 1.58 -1.18
N GLY A 55 -7.28 0.27 -0.99
CA GLY A 55 -8.44 -0.44 -1.51
C GLY A 55 -8.29 -0.86 -2.97
N LEU A 56 -7.08 -1.17 -3.40
CA LEU A 56 -6.82 -1.80 -4.69
C LEU A 56 -7.53 -3.15 -4.76
N ARG A 57 -8.37 -3.37 -5.77
CA ARG A 57 -9.28 -4.53 -5.87
C ARG A 57 -9.17 -5.30 -7.16
N THR A 58 -8.54 -4.71 -8.17
CA THR A 58 -8.45 -5.26 -9.53
C THR A 58 -7.07 -5.04 -10.09
N GLY A 59 -6.70 -5.76 -11.15
CA GLY A 59 -5.49 -5.50 -11.91
C GLY A 59 -5.53 -4.12 -12.57
N ARG A 60 -6.71 -3.62 -12.92
CA ARG A 60 -6.89 -2.26 -13.44
C ARG A 60 -6.45 -1.21 -12.41
N ASP A 61 -6.83 -1.36 -11.14
CA ASP A 61 -6.40 -0.42 -10.10
C ASP A 61 -4.88 -0.39 -9.97
N ILE A 62 -4.24 -1.57 -10.08
CA ILE A 62 -2.77 -1.70 -10.07
C ILE A 62 -2.15 -0.96 -11.26
N VAL A 63 -2.68 -1.14 -12.45
CA VAL A 63 -2.17 -0.45 -13.66
C VAL A 63 -2.35 1.05 -13.53
N MET A 64 -3.50 1.54 -13.06
CA MET A 64 -3.73 2.96 -12.81
C MET A 64 -2.76 3.52 -11.77
N ALA A 65 -2.53 2.80 -10.68
CA ALA A 65 -1.57 3.20 -9.65
C ALA A 65 -0.13 3.24 -10.18
N ALA A 66 0.26 2.29 -11.05
CA ALA A 66 1.54 2.32 -11.73
C ALA A 66 1.68 3.57 -12.63
N MET A 67 0.66 3.86 -13.46
CA MET A 67 0.65 5.06 -14.31
C MET A 67 0.74 6.36 -13.49
N MET A 68 0.23 6.37 -12.25
CA MET A 68 0.35 7.49 -11.31
C MET A 68 1.66 7.50 -10.51
N GLY A 69 2.55 6.53 -10.71
CA GLY A 69 3.91 6.53 -10.17
C GLY A 69 4.21 5.48 -9.11
N ALA A 70 3.30 4.56 -8.77
CA ALA A 70 3.58 3.49 -7.82
C ALA A 70 4.45 2.38 -8.42
N GLU A 71 5.41 1.89 -7.66
CA GLU A 71 6.24 0.72 -7.97
C GLU A 71 5.85 -0.51 -7.14
N GLU A 72 5.22 -0.28 -5.98
CA GLU A 72 4.74 -1.33 -5.10
C GLU A 72 3.29 -1.08 -4.68
N PHE A 73 2.54 -2.16 -4.48
CA PHE A 73 1.10 -2.12 -4.28
C PHE A 73 0.71 -2.89 -3.03
N GLY A 74 0.06 -2.19 -2.08
CA GLY A 74 -0.48 -2.81 -0.87
C GLY A 74 -1.91 -3.32 -1.11
N ILE A 75 -2.12 -4.63 -0.97
CA ILE A 75 -3.43 -5.26 -1.14
C ILE A 75 -3.85 -5.88 0.18
N GLY A 76 -4.63 -5.14 0.96
CA GLY A 76 -5.11 -5.60 2.27
C GLY A 76 -6.52 -6.17 2.22
N THR A 77 -7.50 -5.31 1.98
CA THR A 77 -8.93 -5.67 2.09
C THR A 77 -9.32 -6.81 1.14
N ALA A 78 -8.86 -6.80 -0.10
CA ALA A 78 -9.19 -7.86 -1.04
C ALA A 78 -8.58 -9.22 -0.62
N ALA A 79 -7.36 -9.24 -0.10
CA ALA A 79 -6.75 -10.43 0.47
C ALA A 79 -7.53 -10.95 1.69
N LEU A 80 -8.00 -10.07 2.57
CA LEU A 80 -8.86 -10.44 3.69
C LEU A 80 -10.19 -11.04 3.22
N ILE A 81 -10.82 -10.47 2.19
CA ILE A 81 -12.06 -11.00 1.59
C ILE A 81 -11.81 -12.40 1.02
N ALA A 82 -10.71 -12.61 0.30
CA ALA A 82 -10.34 -13.93 -0.19
C ALA A 82 -10.19 -14.97 0.94
N MET A 83 -9.78 -14.54 2.12
CA MET A 83 -9.69 -15.38 3.32
C MET A 83 -11.02 -15.54 4.08
N GLY A 84 -12.12 -14.99 3.60
CA GLY A 84 -13.44 -15.12 4.21
C GLY A 84 -13.91 -13.92 5.04
N CYS A 85 -13.27 -12.75 4.90
CA CYS A 85 -13.75 -11.52 5.53
C CYS A 85 -15.08 -11.07 4.93
N ILE A 86 -16.07 -10.81 5.79
CA ILE A 86 -17.42 -10.36 5.42
C ILE A 86 -17.64 -8.85 5.58
N MET A 87 -16.55 -8.09 5.77
CA MET A 87 -16.58 -6.62 5.81
C MET A 87 -17.42 -5.99 6.94
N VAL A 88 -17.58 -6.66 8.08
CA VAL A 88 -18.31 -6.15 9.26
C VAL A 88 -17.65 -4.92 9.88
N ARG A 89 -16.35 -4.74 9.62
CA ARG A 89 -15.56 -3.60 10.16
C ARG A 89 -15.46 -3.58 11.70
N GLN A 90 -15.39 -4.76 12.32
CA GLN A 90 -15.15 -4.93 13.76
C GLN A 90 -13.71 -5.33 14.09
N CYS A 91 -12.77 -5.11 13.16
CA CYS A 91 -11.38 -5.53 13.30
C CYS A 91 -10.68 -4.86 14.49
N GLN A 92 -11.02 -3.59 14.78
CA GLN A 92 -10.42 -2.82 15.87
C GLN A 92 -10.87 -3.25 17.26
N SER A 93 -11.97 -3.99 17.37
CA SER A 93 -12.57 -4.38 18.66
C SER A 93 -12.23 -5.81 19.10
N ASN A 94 -11.45 -6.56 18.30
CA ASN A 94 -11.14 -7.97 18.55
C ASN A 94 -12.38 -8.90 18.56
N THR A 95 -13.46 -8.50 17.88
CA THR A 95 -14.75 -9.21 17.84
C THR A 95 -15.10 -9.68 16.43
N CYS A 96 -14.09 -10.03 15.61
CA CYS A 96 -14.33 -10.47 14.25
C CYS A 96 -15.13 -11.77 14.23
N PRO A 97 -16.38 -11.78 13.72
CA PRO A 97 -17.27 -12.92 13.81
C PRO A 97 -16.86 -14.11 12.94
N VAL A 98 -15.97 -13.90 11.98
CA VAL A 98 -15.45 -14.93 11.08
C VAL A 98 -13.99 -15.31 11.36
N GLY A 99 -13.42 -14.81 12.44
CA GLY A 99 -12.09 -15.23 12.90
C GLY A 99 -10.90 -14.68 12.14
N VAL A 100 -11.09 -13.84 11.11
CA VAL A 100 -9.99 -13.33 10.26
C VAL A 100 -9.07 -12.37 11.01
N CYS A 101 -9.65 -11.47 11.81
CA CYS A 101 -8.92 -10.41 12.52
C CYS A 101 -9.26 -10.42 14.02
N THR A 102 -8.92 -11.49 14.72
CA THR A 102 -9.15 -11.61 16.16
C THR A 102 -8.10 -12.49 16.82
N GLN A 103 -7.87 -12.28 18.11
CA GLN A 103 -7.08 -13.15 18.99
C GLN A 103 -7.96 -13.96 19.95
N ASP A 104 -9.28 -13.75 19.94
CA ASP A 104 -10.23 -14.57 20.69
C ASP A 104 -10.24 -16.00 20.13
N GLU A 105 -9.98 -16.99 20.97
CA GLU A 105 -9.84 -18.40 20.55
C GLU A 105 -11.13 -18.93 19.93
N ALA A 106 -12.27 -18.69 20.53
CA ALA A 106 -13.57 -19.17 20.07
C ALA A 106 -13.98 -18.54 18.73
N LEU A 107 -13.56 -17.29 18.48
CA LEU A 107 -13.78 -16.65 17.19
C LEU A 107 -12.77 -17.12 16.14
N ARG A 108 -11.53 -17.42 16.51
CA ARG A 108 -10.50 -17.95 15.60
C ARG A 108 -10.86 -19.34 15.06
N GLU A 109 -11.54 -20.17 15.82
CA GLU A 109 -12.02 -21.46 15.36
C GLU A 109 -12.97 -21.37 14.15
N LYS A 110 -13.61 -20.22 13.96
CA LYS A 110 -14.49 -19.95 12.81
C LYS A 110 -13.76 -19.58 11.53
N PHE A 111 -12.44 -19.43 11.60
CA PHE A 111 -11.64 -19.04 10.43
C PHE A 111 -11.54 -20.16 9.41
N THR A 112 -12.04 -19.91 8.19
CA THR A 112 -12.07 -20.88 7.08
C THR A 112 -11.15 -20.51 5.92
N GLY A 113 -10.32 -19.47 6.10
CA GLY A 113 -9.39 -19.02 5.08
C GLY A 113 -8.22 -19.98 4.87
N ASN A 114 -7.68 -19.98 3.68
CA ASN A 114 -6.46 -20.71 3.34
C ASN A 114 -5.58 -19.88 2.39
N ALA A 115 -4.31 -20.25 2.29
CA ALA A 115 -3.33 -19.54 1.46
C ALA A 115 -3.66 -19.62 -0.03
N GLU A 116 -4.23 -20.74 -0.49
CA GLU A 116 -4.55 -20.97 -1.90
C GLU A 116 -5.53 -19.92 -2.45
N LYS A 117 -6.52 -19.52 -1.68
CA LYS A 117 -7.47 -18.47 -2.06
C LYS A 117 -6.76 -17.12 -2.33
N VAL A 118 -5.75 -16.79 -1.53
CA VAL A 118 -4.96 -15.57 -1.72
C VAL A 118 -4.04 -15.71 -2.95
N VAL A 119 -3.42 -16.87 -3.12
CA VAL A 119 -2.61 -17.16 -4.32
C VAL A 119 -3.45 -17.00 -5.59
N ASN A 120 -4.65 -17.57 -5.61
CA ASN A 120 -5.57 -17.45 -6.75
C ASN A 120 -5.96 -15.99 -7.01
N LEU A 121 -6.29 -15.22 -5.97
CA LEU A 121 -6.61 -13.79 -6.10
C LEU A 121 -5.46 -13.02 -6.76
N ILE A 122 -4.25 -13.18 -6.26
CA ILE A 122 -3.07 -12.47 -6.80
C ILE A 122 -2.75 -12.94 -8.24
N THR A 123 -2.96 -14.22 -8.53
CA THR A 123 -2.80 -14.76 -9.89
C THR A 123 -3.80 -14.11 -10.86
N PHE A 124 -5.06 -13.94 -10.45
CA PHE A 124 -6.06 -13.23 -11.26
C PHE A 124 -5.70 -11.77 -11.48
N TYR A 125 -5.19 -11.08 -10.45
CA TYR A 125 -4.70 -9.70 -10.62
C TYR A 125 -3.55 -9.64 -11.61
N ALA A 126 -2.58 -10.53 -11.49
CA ALA A 126 -1.45 -10.58 -12.40
C ALA A 126 -1.89 -10.86 -13.85
N GLN A 127 -2.89 -11.74 -14.04
CA GLN A 127 -3.44 -12.03 -15.35
C GLN A 127 -4.16 -10.81 -15.94
N GLU A 128 -5.02 -10.13 -15.15
CA GLU A 128 -5.71 -8.92 -15.60
C GLU A 128 -4.71 -7.80 -15.95
N VAL A 129 -3.66 -7.60 -15.13
CA VAL A 129 -2.57 -6.65 -15.42
C VAL A 129 -1.92 -6.98 -16.76
N ARG A 130 -1.56 -8.26 -17.02
CA ARG A 130 -0.96 -8.69 -18.29
C ARG A 130 -1.85 -8.39 -19.49
N GLU A 131 -3.15 -8.64 -19.38
CA GLU A 131 -4.12 -8.37 -20.43
C GLU A 131 -4.23 -6.87 -20.73
N ILE A 132 -4.25 -6.03 -19.70
CA ILE A 132 -4.29 -4.57 -19.87
C ILE A 132 -2.98 -4.09 -20.51
N LEU A 133 -1.82 -4.54 -20.03
CA LEU A 133 -0.52 -4.18 -20.61
C LEU A 133 -0.43 -4.57 -22.07
N ALA A 134 -0.89 -5.77 -22.42
CA ALA A 134 -0.92 -6.23 -23.82
C ALA A 134 -1.80 -5.33 -24.70
N ASN A 135 -2.96 -4.91 -24.19
CA ASN A 135 -3.90 -4.04 -24.91
C ASN A 135 -3.33 -2.64 -25.18
N ILE A 136 -2.52 -2.11 -24.27
CA ILE A 136 -1.86 -0.80 -24.46
C ILE A 136 -0.48 -0.90 -25.10
N GLY A 137 -0.01 -2.12 -25.42
CA GLY A 137 1.27 -2.35 -26.07
C GLY A 137 2.49 -2.29 -25.15
N ALA A 138 2.31 -2.31 -23.82
CA ALA A 138 3.40 -2.35 -22.84
C ALA A 138 3.80 -3.78 -22.49
N ARG A 139 5.10 -4.01 -22.23
CA ARG A 139 5.67 -5.32 -21.92
C ARG A 139 5.83 -5.57 -20.42
N SER A 140 5.90 -4.50 -19.63
CA SER A 140 6.07 -4.57 -18.19
C SER A 140 5.38 -3.40 -17.48
N LEU A 141 5.17 -3.52 -16.17
CA LEU A 141 4.70 -2.39 -15.35
C LEU A 141 5.71 -1.25 -15.36
N ASP A 142 7.01 -1.55 -15.37
CA ASP A 142 8.07 -0.53 -15.35
C ASP A 142 7.97 0.45 -16.53
N GLU A 143 7.46 -0.01 -17.68
CA GLU A 143 7.27 0.84 -18.86
C GLU A 143 6.16 1.87 -18.72
N ILE A 144 5.24 1.65 -17.79
CA ILE A 144 4.07 2.52 -17.58
C ILE A 144 4.11 3.32 -16.27
N ILE A 145 5.12 3.10 -15.42
CA ILE A 145 5.24 3.85 -14.17
C ILE A 145 5.42 5.33 -14.46
N GLY A 146 4.55 6.15 -13.86
CA GLY A 146 4.54 7.60 -14.04
C GLY A 146 4.00 8.09 -15.39
N ARG A 147 3.46 7.19 -16.24
CA ARG A 147 2.85 7.51 -17.52
C ARG A 147 1.39 7.96 -17.37
N ALA A 148 1.18 9.01 -16.56
CA ALA A 148 -0.16 9.57 -16.35
C ALA A 148 -0.80 10.11 -17.64
N ASP A 149 0.00 10.37 -18.68
CA ASP A 149 -0.45 10.71 -20.04
C ASP A 149 -1.30 9.62 -20.71
N LEU A 150 -1.22 8.37 -20.23
CA LEU A 150 -2.06 7.27 -20.69
C LEU A 150 -3.44 7.23 -20.00
N LEU A 151 -3.67 8.09 -19.02
CA LEU A 151 -4.93 8.23 -18.31
C LEU A 151 -5.70 9.45 -18.82
N GLY A 152 -7.02 9.35 -18.81
CA GLY A 152 -7.91 10.45 -19.17
C GLY A 152 -9.13 10.48 -18.26
N GLN A 153 -9.51 11.67 -17.81
CA GLN A 153 -10.79 11.85 -17.15
C GLN A 153 -11.92 11.61 -18.13
N VAL A 154 -12.85 10.76 -17.74
CA VAL A 154 -14.06 10.47 -18.52
C VAL A 154 -15.29 11.04 -17.81
N SER A 155 -16.17 11.69 -18.58
CA SER A 155 -17.45 12.16 -18.06
C SER A 155 -18.29 10.99 -17.55
N ARG A 156 -18.95 11.20 -16.42
CA ARG A 156 -19.92 10.28 -15.82
C ARG A 156 -21.36 10.61 -16.25
N GLY A 157 -21.53 11.59 -17.13
CA GLY A 157 -22.81 11.98 -17.70
C GLY A 157 -23.74 12.77 -16.74
N SER A 158 -23.15 13.40 -15.73
CA SER A 158 -23.88 14.25 -14.79
C SER A 158 -22.98 15.40 -14.34
N ASP A 159 -23.45 16.63 -14.46
CA ASP A 159 -22.72 17.84 -14.08
C ASP A 159 -22.15 17.74 -12.65
N HIS A 160 -22.94 17.20 -11.72
CA HIS A 160 -22.51 17.00 -10.33
C HIS A 160 -21.32 16.05 -10.19
N LEU A 161 -21.18 15.05 -11.05
CA LEU A 161 -20.07 14.08 -11.02
C LEU A 161 -18.86 14.56 -11.81
N ASP A 162 -19.07 15.48 -12.73
CA ASP A 162 -18.03 16.02 -13.63
C ASP A 162 -17.50 17.40 -13.16
N ASP A 163 -17.99 17.89 -12.02
CA ASP A 163 -17.63 19.19 -11.44
C ASP A 163 -16.16 19.20 -10.90
N LEU A 164 -15.58 18.02 -10.63
CA LEU A 164 -14.20 17.91 -10.19
C LEU A 164 -13.25 17.72 -11.37
N ASP A 165 -12.36 18.69 -11.58
CA ASP A 165 -11.27 18.56 -12.55
C ASP A 165 -10.14 17.69 -11.99
N LEU A 166 -9.91 16.53 -12.59
CA LEU A 166 -8.84 15.60 -12.24
C LEU A 166 -7.58 15.76 -13.11
N ASN A 167 -7.60 16.64 -14.12
CA ASN A 167 -6.47 16.82 -15.02
C ASN A 167 -5.16 17.21 -14.29
N PRO A 168 -5.16 17.98 -13.19
CA PRO A 168 -3.94 18.24 -12.43
C PRO A 168 -3.24 16.98 -11.89
N LEU A 169 -3.99 15.87 -11.66
CA LEU A 169 -3.41 14.58 -11.24
C LEU A 169 -2.78 13.82 -12.41
N LEU A 170 -3.11 14.18 -13.64
CA LEU A 170 -2.68 13.48 -14.86
C LEU A 170 -1.52 14.18 -15.57
N ILE A 171 -0.95 15.22 -14.95
CA ILE A 171 0.20 15.94 -15.50
C ILE A 171 1.45 15.08 -15.35
N THR A 172 2.15 14.86 -16.48
CA THR A 172 3.50 14.29 -16.47
C THR A 172 4.52 15.39 -16.17
N VAL A 173 5.52 15.07 -15.37
CA VAL A 173 6.59 16.01 -15.05
C VAL A 173 7.71 15.87 -16.08
N ASP A 174 7.98 16.93 -16.82
CA ASP A 174 9.09 17.01 -17.76
C ASP A 174 10.43 17.19 -17.01
N GLY A 175 11.50 16.59 -17.55
CA GLY A 175 12.86 16.80 -17.07
C GLY A 175 13.32 15.88 -15.95
N ALA A 176 12.52 14.94 -15.50
CA ALA A 176 12.99 13.91 -14.58
C ALA A 176 13.95 12.94 -15.31
N GLU A 177 15.21 12.92 -14.90
CA GLU A 177 16.22 12.01 -15.51
C GLU A 177 15.86 10.55 -15.29
N LYS A 178 15.29 10.22 -14.12
CA LYS A 178 14.89 8.87 -13.74
C LYS A 178 13.59 8.90 -12.95
N ILE A 179 12.64 8.09 -13.35
CA ILE A 179 11.32 7.95 -12.70
C ILE A 179 11.15 6.64 -11.95
N LEU A 180 12.12 5.73 -12.02
CA LEU A 180 12.14 4.48 -11.29
C LEU A 180 13.23 4.49 -10.22
N TYR A 181 13.01 3.72 -9.14
CA TYR A 181 14.00 3.53 -8.11
C TYR A 181 15.30 2.92 -8.66
N ASP A 182 16.43 3.57 -8.39
CA ASP A 182 17.74 3.07 -8.80
C ASP A 182 18.25 2.02 -7.82
N ARG A 183 18.04 0.76 -8.15
CA ARG A 183 18.48 -0.39 -7.34
C ARG A 183 19.99 -0.53 -7.23
N SER A 184 20.75 0.19 -8.05
CA SER A 184 22.23 0.19 -7.99
C SER A 184 22.78 1.07 -6.87
N ARG A 185 21.97 1.97 -6.31
CA ARG A 185 22.38 2.84 -5.22
C ARG A 185 22.55 2.06 -3.92
N SER A 186 23.67 2.29 -3.25
CA SER A 186 23.85 1.82 -1.88
C SER A 186 22.91 2.54 -0.92
N ARG A 187 22.56 1.89 0.17
CA ARG A 187 21.86 2.58 1.27
C ARG A 187 22.71 3.73 1.79
N ASN A 188 22.06 4.80 2.20
CA ASN A 188 22.73 5.88 2.90
C ASN A 188 23.43 5.31 4.14
N GLU A 189 24.66 5.76 4.42
CA GLU A 189 25.30 5.44 5.69
C GLU A 189 24.43 5.98 6.83
N VAL A 190 24.13 5.12 7.77
CA VAL A 190 23.43 5.53 8.98
C VAL A 190 24.48 6.12 9.92
N PRO A 191 24.36 7.40 10.30
CA PRO A 191 25.30 7.99 11.25
C PRO A 191 25.25 7.25 12.58
N ASP A 192 26.29 7.40 13.38
CA ASP A 192 26.27 6.89 14.75
C ASP A 192 25.18 7.59 15.55
N THR A 193 24.24 6.82 16.04
CA THR A 193 23.08 7.29 16.78
C THR A 193 23.10 6.74 18.19
N LEU A 194 22.34 7.36 19.08
CA LEU A 194 22.11 6.87 20.44
C LEU A 194 21.62 5.41 20.44
N ASP A 195 20.85 5.00 19.44
CA ASP A 195 20.37 3.62 19.32
C ASP A 195 21.52 2.61 19.20
N LYS A 196 22.60 2.94 18.48
CA LYS A 196 23.79 2.08 18.41
C LYS A 196 24.48 1.93 19.76
N GLU A 197 24.52 3.00 20.55
CA GLU A 197 25.06 2.97 21.91
C GLU A 197 24.20 2.10 22.82
N ILE A 198 22.88 2.29 22.77
CA ILE A 198 21.91 1.48 23.53
C ILE A 198 22.05 0.00 23.17
N VAL A 199 22.12 -0.34 21.87
CA VAL A 199 22.27 -1.73 21.41
C VAL A 199 23.59 -2.33 21.92
N ARG A 200 24.68 -1.56 21.87
CA ARG A 200 25.99 -2.01 22.37
C ARG A 200 25.97 -2.27 23.88
N ASP A 201 25.37 -1.36 24.63
CA ASP A 201 25.28 -1.47 26.10
C ASP A 201 24.31 -2.60 26.51
N ALA A 202 23.20 -2.75 25.81
CA ALA A 202 22.25 -3.84 26.01
C ALA A 202 22.82 -5.21 25.59
N ALA A 203 23.84 -5.27 24.70
CA ALA A 203 24.42 -6.53 24.26
C ALA A 203 25.06 -7.33 25.41
N ARG A 204 25.62 -6.68 26.42
CA ARG A 204 26.14 -7.33 27.64
C ARG A 204 25.03 -7.99 28.44
N PHE A 205 23.91 -7.24 28.64
CA PHE A 205 22.74 -7.77 29.31
C PHE A 205 22.13 -8.97 28.56
N LEU A 206 22.02 -8.88 27.25
CA LEU A 206 21.42 -9.93 26.41
C LEU A 206 22.29 -11.19 26.31
N LYS A 207 23.62 -11.04 26.38
CA LYS A 207 24.55 -12.17 26.30
C LYS A 207 24.83 -12.82 27.65
N ASP A 208 24.98 -12.04 28.69
CA ASP A 208 25.51 -12.50 29.98
C ASP A 208 24.48 -12.49 31.09
N GLY A 209 23.24 -12.02 30.84
CA GLY A 209 22.17 -11.95 31.82
C GLY A 209 22.45 -10.95 32.96
N GLU A 210 23.42 -10.06 32.80
CA GLU A 210 23.71 -9.03 33.79
C GLU A 210 22.53 -8.04 33.91
N LYS A 211 22.19 -7.68 35.14
CA LYS A 211 21.20 -6.63 35.39
C LYS A 211 21.83 -5.26 35.12
N MET A 212 21.14 -4.43 34.35
CA MET A 212 21.46 -2.99 34.26
C MET A 212 21.23 -2.29 35.59
#